data_287c91f2d8d59e389accf04818115fe8
#
_entry.id   287c91f2d8d59e389accf04818115fe8
#
_cell.length_a   1.000
_cell.length_b   1.000
_cell.length_c   1.000
_cell.angle_alpha   90.00
_cell.angle_beta   90.00
_cell.angle_gamma   90.00
#
_symmetry.space_group_name_H-M   'P 1'
#
loop_
_entity.id
_entity.type
_entity.pdbx_description
1 polymer ?
#
loop_
_entity_poly.entity_id
_entity_poly.type
_entity_poly.pdbx_seq_one_letter_code
_entity_poly.pdbx_strand_id
1 'polypeptide(L)'
;MNNILKTIYIRTTGYSYTNLGRMFIRFFVGIMLMQFGIRQLYNFHDTVLDFPSILGMSPQAGLIVLIVIELFCSLCIMIGFCTRIMTIPPMIAMLIAEWHLLTDVVTVPPYEINWAMPGYVPVMFLGIYFFILLVGPGKISVDYFLSLYLLHSNDESESELEEV
;
A
#
# COMPACT_ATOMS: atom_id res chain seq x y z
N MET A 1 23.78 -24.62 -28.06
CA MET A 1 23.21 -23.38 -27.51
C MET A 1 24.05 -23.01 -26.29
N ASN A 2 24.77 -21.91 -26.37
CA ASN A 2 25.90 -21.60 -25.47
C ASN A 2 25.48 -21.56 -24.01
N ASN A 3 26.23 -22.22 -23.14
CA ASN A 3 26.05 -22.26 -21.68
C ASN A 3 25.94 -20.84 -21.08
N ILE A 4 26.58 -19.85 -21.73
CA ILE A 4 26.52 -18.42 -21.35
C ILE A 4 25.10 -17.86 -21.51
N LEU A 5 24.41 -18.10 -22.63
CA LEU A 5 23.04 -17.67 -22.85
C LEU A 5 22.05 -18.30 -21.86
N LYS A 6 22.25 -19.60 -21.55
CA LYS A 6 21.45 -20.31 -20.56
C LYS A 6 21.66 -19.74 -19.15
N THR A 7 22.90 -19.43 -18.80
CA THR A 7 23.25 -18.83 -17.51
C THR A 7 22.68 -17.40 -17.37
N ILE A 8 22.79 -16.59 -18.45
CA ILE A 8 22.22 -15.25 -18.48
C ILE A 8 20.69 -15.32 -18.35
N TYR A 9 20.04 -16.21 -19.11
CA TYR A 9 18.58 -16.40 -19.05
C TYR A 9 18.10 -16.83 -17.65
N ILE A 10 18.74 -17.83 -17.04
CA ILE A 10 18.39 -18.30 -15.69
C ILE A 10 18.64 -17.20 -14.65
N ARG A 11 19.69 -16.40 -14.80
CA ARG A 11 20.00 -15.30 -13.89
C ARG A 11 19.05 -14.12 -14.02
N THR A 12 18.54 -13.87 -15.23
CA THR A 12 17.62 -12.76 -15.52
C THR A 12 16.16 -13.12 -15.22
N THR A 13 15.78 -14.39 -15.45
CA THR A 13 14.41 -14.90 -15.18
C THR A 13 14.27 -15.58 -13.81
N GLY A 14 15.37 -15.79 -13.10
CA GLY A 14 15.35 -16.46 -11.79
C GLY A 14 14.65 -15.63 -10.71
N TYR A 15 13.90 -16.29 -9.85
CA TYR A 15 13.12 -15.72 -8.74
C TYR A 15 13.95 -15.02 -7.63
N SER A 16 15.26 -14.84 -7.82
CA SER A 16 16.19 -14.28 -6.82
C SER A 16 15.85 -12.87 -6.32
N TYR A 17 15.09 -12.10 -7.10
CA TYR A 17 14.78 -10.71 -6.77
C TYR A 17 13.39 -10.49 -6.18
N THR A 18 12.63 -11.55 -5.91
CA THR A 18 11.24 -11.45 -5.43
C THR A 18 11.15 -10.71 -4.10
N ASN A 19 12.05 -10.98 -3.16
CA ASN A 19 12.06 -10.31 -1.86
C ASN A 19 12.45 -8.82 -1.97
N LEU A 20 13.36 -8.48 -2.88
CA LEU A 20 13.74 -7.10 -3.15
C LEU A 20 12.57 -6.35 -3.82
N GLY A 21 11.86 -6.99 -4.74
CA GLY A 21 10.66 -6.43 -5.37
C GLY A 21 9.54 -6.16 -4.36
N ARG A 22 9.32 -7.08 -3.42
CA ARG A 22 8.35 -6.88 -2.31
C ARG A 22 8.75 -5.72 -1.41
N MET A 23 10.03 -5.60 -1.08
CA MET A 23 10.54 -4.45 -0.32
C MET A 23 10.35 -3.15 -1.08
N PHE A 24 10.72 -3.11 -2.37
CA PHE A 24 10.59 -1.93 -3.21
C PHE A 24 9.14 -1.43 -3.28
N ILE A 25 8.16 -2.30 -3.55
CA ILE A 25 6.76 -1.88 -3.67
C ILE A 25 6.22 -1.32 -2.35
N ARG A 26 6.64 -1.86 -1.19
CA ARG A 26 6.26 -1.34 0.12
C ARG A 26 6.82 0.05 0.38
N PHE A 27 8.12 0.26 0.07
CA PHE A 27 8.74 1.57 0.19
C PHE A 27 8.09 2.58 -0.76
N PHE A 28 7.88 2.17 -2.01
CA PHE A 28 7.26 3.01 -3.02
C PHE A 28 5.86 3.48 -2.59
N VAL A 29 4.96 2.55 -2.27
CA VAL A 29 3.59 2.91 -1.88
C VAL A 29 3.54 3.63 -0.54
N GLY A 30 4.40 3.25 0.42
CA GLY A 30 4.48 3.93 1.72
C GLY A 30 4.93 5.38 1.59
N ILE A 31 5.96 5.67 0.77
CA ILE A 31 6.40 7.04 0.50
C ILE A 31 5.30 7.84 -0.20
N MET A 32 4.63 7.24 -1.19
CA MET A 32 3.54 7.92 -1.90
C MET A 32 2.37 8.24 -0.96
N LEU A 33 1.96 7.28 -0.12
CA LEU A 33 0.91 7.50 0.86
C LEU A 33 1.30 8.56 1.90
N MET A 34 2.53 8.51 2.40
CA MET A 34 3.04 9.48 3.37
C MET A 34 3.04 10.91 2.81
N GLN A 35 3.35 11.08 1.52
CA GLN A 35 3.29 12.39 0.86
C GLN A 35 1.87 12.98 0.87
N PHE A 36 0.83 12.16 0.71
CA PHE A 36 -0.55 12.61 0.81
C PHE A 36 -0.87 13.10 2.22
N GLY A 37 -0.55 12.31 3.25
CA GLY A 37 -0.76 12.67 4.65
C GLY A 37 -0.02 13.95 5.06
N ILE A 38 1.24 14.12 4.63
CA ILE A 38 2.00 15.34 4.90
C ILE A 38 1.38 16.55 4.21
N ARG A 39 0.95 16.41 2.95
CA ARG A 39 0.33 17.51 2.19
C ARG A 39 -1.00 17.93 2.82
N GLN A 40 -1.83 16.98 3.22
CA GLN A 40 -3.10 17.25 3.90
C GLN A 40 -2.89 17.90 5.26
N LEU A 41 -1.86 17.47 6.01
CA LEU A 41 -1.50 18.08 7.29
C LEU A 41 -1.03 19.53 7.11
N TYR A 42 -0.22 19.80 6.10
CA TYR A 42 0.29 21.15 5.81
C TYR A 42 -0.83 22.13 5.39
N ASN A 43 -1.76 21.66 4.55
CA ASN A 43 -2.88 22.47 4.04
C ASN A 43 -4.19 22.16 4.80
N PHE A 44 -4.12 21.81 6.08
CA PHE A 44 -5.26 21.31 6.86
C PHE A 44 -6.47 22.21 6.80
N HIS A 45 -6.28 23.54 6.97
CA HIS A 45 -7.37 24.51 6.99
C HIS A 45 -8.14 24.59 5.66
N ASP A 46 -7.41 24.59 4.56
CA ASP A 46 -8.02 24.66 3.23
C ASP A 46 -8.69 23.33 2.87
N THR A 47 -8.04 22.22 3.19
CA THR A 47 -8.55 20.88 2.90
C THR A 47 -9.83 20.56 3.68
N VAL A 48 -9.97 21.03 4.93
CA VAL A 48 -11.19 20.83 5.73
C VAL A 48 -12.42 21.44 5.09
N LEU A 49 -12.26 22.60 4.40
CA LEU A 49 -13.39 23.31 3.78
C LEU A 49 -13.99 22.52 2.60
N ASP A 50 -13.14 21.82 1.87
CA ASP A 50 -13.52 21.03 0.69
C ASP A 50 -13.78 19.55 1.02
N PHE A 51 -13.49 19.13 2.26
CA PHE A 51 -13.58 17.71 2.65
C PHE A 51 -15.03 17.29 2.88
N PRO A 52 -15.50 16.20 2.22
CA PRO A 52 -16.86 15.71 2.40
C PRO A 52 -17.08 15.13 3.80
N SER A 53 -18.33 15.19 4.29
CA SER A 53 -18.73 14.47 5.49
C SER A 53 -18.81 12.97 5.17
N ILE A 54 -17.95 12.17 5.78
CA ILE A 54 -17.83 10.73 5.55
C ILE A 54 -18.36 9.98 6.77
N LEU A 55 -19.19 8.96 6.55
CA LEU A 55 -19.74 8.08 7.60
C LEU A 55 -20.41 8.81 8.76
N GLY A 56 -21.00 9.99 8.51
CA GLY A 56 -21.64 10.80 9.55
C GLY A 56 -20.70 11.57 10.48
N MET A 57 -19.39 11.54 10.16
CA MET A 57 -18.37 12.33 10.88
C MET A 57 -18.32 13.75 10.31
N SER A 58 -17.93 14.72 11.17
CA SER A 58 -17.64 16.07 10.67
C SER A 58 -16.44 16.05 9.72
N PRO A 59 -16.36 16.96 8.73
CA PRO A 59 -15.22 17.05 7.81
C PRO A 59 -13.86 17.08 8.51
N GLN A 60 -13.77 17.81 9.61
CA GLN A 60 -12.58 17.89 10.44
C GLN A 60 -12.16 16.53 11.02
N ALA A 61 -13.10 15.79 11.62
CA ALA A 61 -12.82 14.49 12.22
C ALA A 61 -12.42 13.47 11.13
N GLY A 62 -13.13 13.45 10.00
CA GLY A 62 -12.82 12.60 8.87
C GLY A 62 -11.42 12.83 8.31
N LEU A 63 -11.03 14.10 8.13
CA LEU A 63 -9.70 14.45 7.64
C LEU A 63 -8.60 14.05 8.63
N ILE A 64 -8.79 14.26 9.93
CA ILE A 64 -7.82 13.84 10.95
C ILE A 64 -7.60 12.33 10.90
N VAL A 65 -8.69 11.55 10.86
CA VAL A 65 -8.60 10.09 10.76
C VAL A 65 -7.86 9.67 9.49
N LEU A 66 -8.14 10.30 8.36
CA LEU A 66 -7.46 10.02 7.09
C LEU A 66 -5.96 10.31 7.19
N ILE A 67 -5.56 11.46 7.70
CA ILE A 67 -4.14 11.84 7.89
C ILE A 67 -3.42 10.83 8.80
N VAL A 68 -4.05 10.41 9.90
CA VAL A 68 -3.48 9.41 10.80
C VAL A 68 -3.28 8.08 10.08
N ILE A 69 -4.27 7.62 9.32
CA ILE A 69 -4.15 6.40 8.50
C ILE A 69 -3.00 6.54 7.51
N GLU A 70 -2.94 7.63 6.77
CA GLU A 70 -1.92 7.84 5.74
C GLU A 70 -0.51 7.91 6.31
N LEU A 71 -0.29 8.56 7.44
CA LEU A 71 1.03 8.68 8.06
C LEU A 71 1.43 7.42 8.82
N PHE A 72 0.54 6.88 9.66
CA PHE A 72 0.88 5.73 10.50
C PHE A 72 1.00 4.44 9.70
N CYS A 73 -0.01 4.13 8.84
CA CYS A 73 0.03 2.92 8.05
C CYS A 73 1.16 2.94 7.02
N SER A 74 1.50 4.12 6.45
CA SER A 74 2.63 4.25 5.53
C SER A 74 3.95 3.84 6.19
N LEU A 75 4.22 4.29 7.40
CA LEU A 75 5.41 3.91 8.16
C LEU A 75 5.43 2.42 8.45
N CYS A 76 4.32 1.84 8.91
CA CYS A 76 4.21 0.41 9.20
C CYS A 76 4.44 -0.45 7.93
N ILE A 77 3.87 -0.04 6.79
CA ILE A 77 4.05 -0.74 5.51
C ILE A 77 5.51 -0.66 5.04
N MET A 78 6.17 0.50 5.14
CA MET A 78 7.57 0.65 4.76
C MET A 78 8.49 -0.25 5.58
N ILE A 79 8.34 -0.25 6.89
CA ILE A 79 9.14 -1.06 7.81
C ILE A 79 8.78 -2.55 7.66
N GLY A 80 7.57 -2.86 7.22
CA GLY A 80 7.06 -4.23 7.12
C GLY A 80 6.60 -4.77 8.47
N PHE A 81 5.92 -3.94 9.27
CA PHE A 81 5.34 -4.32 10.54
C PHE A 81 3.83 -4.53 10.40
N CYS A 82 3.36 -5.73 10.72
CA CYS A 82 1.95 -6.14 10.52
C CYS A 82 1.43 -5.75 9.12
N THR A 83 2.25 -5.98 8.09
CA THR A 83 2.07 -5.41 6.74
C THR A 83 0.68 -5.68 6.18
N ARG A 84 0.18 -6.93 6.29
CA ARG A 84 -1.14 -7.30 5.76
C ARG A 84 -2.27 -6.56 6.47
N ILE A 85 -2.18 -6.40 7.79
CA ILE A 85 -3.20 -5.71 8.59
C ILE A 85 -3.14 -4.20 8.34
N MET A 86 -1.93 -3.63 8.29
CA MET A 86 -1.73 -2.19 8.07
C MET A 86 -2.05 -1.72 6.65
N THR A 87 -2.21 -2.63 5.70
CA THR A 87 -2.70 -2.31 4.35
C THR A 87 -4.22 -2.14 4.28
N ILE A 88 -4.98 -2.70 5.23
CA ILE A 88 -6.45 -2.67 5.22
C ILE A 88 -7.01 -1.25 5.42
N PRO A 89 -6.58 -0.46 6.43
CA PRO A 89 -7.14 0.88 6.63
C PRO A 89 -6.96 1.82 5.42
N PRO A 90 -5.77 1.96 4.81
CA PRO A 90 -5.63 2.80 3.62
C PRO A 90 -6.38 2.24 2.41
N MET A 91 -6.53 0.91 2.29
CA MET A 91 -7.34 0.30 1.24
C MET A 91 -8.82 0.69 1.38
N ILE A 92 -9.37 0.68 2.61
CA ILE A 92 -10.74 1.13 2.88
C ILE A 92 -10.87 2.63 2.60
N ALA A 93 -9.89 3.45 3.00
CA ALA A 93 -9.89 4.88 2.70
C ALA A 93 -9.92 5.16 1.19
N MET A 94 -9.15 4.42 0.39
CA MET A 94 -9.16 4.55 -1.07
C MET A 94 -10.47 4.06 -1.69
N LEU A 95 -11.12 3.03 -1.15
CA LEU A 95 -12.46 2.61 -1.57
C LEU A 95 -13.51 3.70 -1.33
N ILE A 96 -13.46 4.35 -0.16
CA ILE A 96 -14.38 5.44 0.17
C ILE A 96 -14.12 6.64 -0.75
N ALA A 97 -12.86 6.98 -0.99
CA ALA A 97 -12.48 8.05 -1.91
C ALA A 97 -12.98 7.77 -3.34
N GLU A 98 -12.80 6.55 -3.83
CA GLU A 98 -13.27 6.13 -5.15
C GLU A 98 -14.80 6.18 -5.23
N TRP A 99 -15.51 5.75 -4.18
CA TRP A 99 -16.98 5.83 -4.13
C TRP A 99 -17.47 7.27 -4.27
N HIS A 100 -16.85 8.23 -3.58
CA HIS A 100 -17.21 9.65 -3.71
C HIS A 100 -16.89 10.20 -5.10
N LEU A 101 -15.76 9.82 -5.68
CA LEU A 101 -15.37 10.24 -7.03
C LEU A 101 -16.28 9.65 -8.11
N LEU A 102 -16.72 8.40 -7.97
CA LEU A 102 -17.64 7.77 -8.93
C LEU A 102 -19.02 8.42 -8.93
N THR A 103 -19.50 8.94 -7.81
CA THR A 103 -20.77 9.67 -7.77
C THR A 103 -20.71 10.98 -8.54
N ASP A 104 -19.53 11.61 -8.63
CA ASP A 104 -19.34 12.84 -9.41
C ASP A 104 -19.03 12.58 -10.90
N VAL A 105 -18.45 11.42 -11.22
CA VAL A 105 -18.04 11.03 -12.60
C VAL A 105 -19.22 10.72 -13.53
N VAL A 106 -20.42 10.49 -13.01
CA VAL A 106 -21.63 10.27 -13.84
C VAL A 106 -21.92 11.46 -14.78
N THR A 107 -21.31 12.62 -14.52
CA THR A 107 -21.47 13.84 -15.32
C THR A 107 -20.39 14.07 -16.38
N VAL A 108 -19.32 13.24 -16.43
CA VAL A 108 -18.17 13.43 -17.35
C VAL A 108 -18.12 12.28 -18.37
N PRO A 109 -17.92 12.58 -19.69
CA PRO A 109 -17.84 11.54 -20.72
C PRO A 109 -16.67 10.57 -20.47
N PRO A 110 -16.86 9.25 -20.65
CA PRO A 110 -15.91 8.21 -20.23
C PRO A 110 -14.61 8.15 -21.05
N TYR A 111 -14.41 9.02 -22.04
CA TYR A 111 -13.27 8.96 -22.96
C TYR A 111 -12.32 10.17 -22.91
N GLU A 112 -12.60 11.16 -22.08
CA GLU A 112 -11.62 12.21 -21.83
C GLU A 112 -10.64 11.77 -20.75
N ILE A 113 -9.48 11.22 -21.18
CA ILE A 113 -8.34 10.98 -20.30
C ILE A 113 -7.77 12.33 -19.89
N ASN A 114 -8.38 12.95 -18.94
CA ASN A 114 -7.86 14.16 -18.32
C ASN A 114 -6.93 13.72 -17.18
N TRP A 115 -5.62 13.87 -17.36
CA TRP A 115 -4.58 13.54 -16.36
C TRP A 115 -4.77 14.32 -15.05
N ALA A 116 -5.60 15.36 -15.05
CA ALA A 116 -5.99 16.13 -13.88
C ALA A 116 -7.15 15.48 -13.09
N MET A 117 -7.76 14.40 -13.58
CA MET A 117 -8.83 13.72 -12.84
C MET A 117 -8.26 12.88 -11.71
N PRO A 118 -8.64 13.16 -10.45
CA PRO A 118 -8.07 12.47 -9.27
C PRO A 118 -8.52 11.01 -9.14
N GLY A 119 -9.52 10.54 -9.90
CA GLY A 119 -10.13 9.22 -9.76
C GLY A 119 -9.23 8.02 -10.06
N TYR A 120 -8.19 8.19 -10.86
CA TYR A 120 -7.27 7.07 -11.15
C TYR A 120 -6.31 6.75 -10.00
N VAL A 121 -6.03 7.71 -9.13
CA VAL A 121 -5.07 7.54 -8.04
C VAL A 121 -5.57 6.54 -7.00
N PRO A 122 -6.82 6.62 -6.47
CA PRO A 122 -7.33 5.63 -5.54
C PRO A 122 -7.35 4.22 -6.12
N VAL A 123 -7.74 4.03 -7.38
CA VAL A 123 -7.78 2.72 -8.04
C VAL A 123 -6.38 2.12 -8.17
N MET A 124 -5.37 2.92 -8.53
CA MET A 124 -3.98 2.46 -8.57
C MET A 124 -3.49 2.02 -7.19
N PHE A 125 -3.78 2.79 -6.14
CA PHE A 125 -3.43 2.42 -4.77
C PHE A 125 -4.14 1.14 -4.33
N LEU A 126 -5.43 0.98 -4.65
CA LEU A 126 -6.18 -0.24 -4.37
C LEU A 126 -5.50 -1.48 -4.97
N GLY A 127 -5.09 -1.40 -6.24
CA GLY A 127 -4.35 -2.49 -6.91
C GLY A 127 -3.05 -2.83 -6.19
N ILE A 128 -2.28 -1.81 -5.78
CA ILE A 128 -1.01 -2.00 -5.07
C ILE A 128 -1.25 -2.58 -3.67
N TYR A 129 -2.22 -2.09 -2.92
CA TYR A 129 -2.54 -2.61 -1.59
C TYR A 129 -3.05 -4.05 -1.65
N PHE A 130 -3.89 -4.37 -2.63
CA PHE A 130 -4.34 -5.73 -2.86
C PHE A 130 -3.17 -6.67 -3.19
N PHE A 131 -2.24 -6.22 -4.02
CA PHE A 131 -1.02 -6.96 -4.31
C PHE A 131 -0.19 -7.21 -3.04
N ILE A 132 0.04 -6.18 -2.20
CA ILE A 132 0.79 -6.33 -0.94
C ILE A 132 0.08 -7.28 0.02
N LEU A 133 -1.25 -7.23 0.10
CA LEU A 133 -2.05 -8.12 0.93
C LEU A 133 -1.86 -9.59 0.53
N LEU A 134 -1.87 -9.89 -0.78
CA LEU A 134 -1.71 -11.24 -1.31
C LEU A 134 -0.28 -11.75 -1.14
N VAL A 135 0.69 -10.96 -1.56
CA VAL A 135 2.11 -11.38 -1.64
C VAL A 135 2.78 -11.35 -0.27
N GLY A 136 2.28 -10.52 0.64
CA GLY A 136 2.80 -10.39 2.01
C GLY A 136 4.13 -9.61 2.10
N PRO A 137 4.71 -9.53 3.33
CA PRO A 137 5.83 -8.64 3.64
C PRO A 137 7.16 -9.03 2.99
N GLY A 138 7.41 -10.33 2.74
CA GLY A 138 8.69 -10.84 2.25
C GLY A 138 9.76 -11.00 3.34
N LYS A 139 10.88 -11.64 2.99
CA LYS A 139 11.99 -11.96 3.94
C LYS A 139 12.73 -10.71 4.48
N ILE A 140 12.57 -9.54 3.84
CA ILE A 140 13.16 -8.27 4.29
C ILE A 140 12.07 -7.43 4.94
N SER A 141 11.61 -7.84 6.13
CA SER A 141 10.55 -7.16 6.88
C SER A 141 10.68 -7.43 8.37
N VAL A 142 10.16 -6.53 9.19
CA VAL A 142 10.08 -6.74 10.65
C VAL A 142 9.18 -7.94 10.97
N ASP A 143 8.12 -8.16 10.19
CA ASP A 143 7.24 -9.32 10.34
C ASP A 143 8.01 -10.64 10.23
N TYR A 144 8.94 -10.73 9.28
CA TYR A 144 9.77 -11.92 9.10
C TYR A 144 10.73 -12.12 10.27
N PHE A 145 11.41 -11.07 10.74
CA PHE A 145 12.30 -11.18 11.90
C PHE A 145 11.52 -11.55 13.17
N LEU A 146 10.33 -11.00 13.34
CA LEU A 146 9.47 -11.32 14.47
C LEU A 146 8.99 -12.77 14.42
N SER A 147 8.62 -13.27 13.24
CA SER A 147 8.21 -14.66 13.07
C SER A 147 9.35 -15.64 13.36
N LEU A 148 10.58 -15.34 12.89
CA LEU A 148 11.76 -16.13 13.23
C LEU A 148 12.04 -16.15 14.74
N TYR A 149 11.89 -15.01 15.40
CA TYR A 149 12.11 -14.93 16.85
C TYR A 149 11.08 -15.78 17.62
N LEU A 150 9.81 -15.75 17.20
CA LEU A 150 8.74 -16.51 17.82
C LEU A 150 8.89 -18.02 17.56
N LEU A 151 9.30 -18.41 16.35
CA LEU A 151 9.56 -19.82 16.00
C LEU A 151 10.76 -20.39 16.77
N HIS A 152 11.84 -19.62 16.86
CA HIS A 152 13.01 -20.04 17.65
C HIS A 152 12.66 -20.24 19.13
N SER A 153 11.68 -19.52 19.65
CA SER A 153 11.16 -19.70 21.01
C SER A 153 10.35 -20.98 21.18
N ASN A 154 9.79 -21.55 20.08
CA ASN A 154 8.92 -22.73 20.11
C ASN A 154 9.58 -24.01 19.56
N ASP A 155 10.89 -24.01 19.27
CA ASP A 155 11.63 -25.12 18.62
C ASP A 155 11.04 -25.59 17.28
N GLU A 156 10.26 -24.75 16.59
CA GLU A 156 9.69 -25.05 15.28
C GLU A 156 10.67 -24.68 14.14
N SER A 157 10.64 -25.44 13.05
CA SER A 157 11.61 -25.28 11.96
C SER A 157 11.21 -24.17 10.97
N GLU A 158 12.21 -23.54 10.36
CA GLU A 158 12.04 -22.48 9.35
C GLU A 158 11.22 -22.91 8.11
N SER A 159 11.09 -24.22 7.88
CA SER A 159 10.32 -24.80 6.79
C SER A 159 8.81 -24.55 6.90
N GLU A 160 8.27 -24.35 8.10
CA GLU A 160 6.84 -24.09 8.31
C GLU A 160 6.42 -22.68 7.85
N LEU A 161 7.37 -21.75 7.76
CA LEU A 161 7.11 -20.40 7.23
C LEU A 161 6.93 -20.36 5.70
N GLU A 162 7.37 -21.37 4.99
CA GLU A 162 7.27 -21.44 3.53
C GLU A 162 5.94 -22.06 3.06
N GLU A 163 5.20 -22.73 3.97
CA GLU A 163 3.91 -23.39 3.67
C GLU A 163 2.69 -22.47 3.91
N VAL A 164 2.87 -21.27 4.51
CA VAL A 164 1.83 -20.28 4.80
C VAL A 164 1.93 -19.08 3.85
#